data_b56c28f88507faf542a9aac4f3378a5a
#
_entry.id   b56c28f88507faf542a9aac4f3378a5a
#
_cell.length_a   1.000
_cell.length_b   1.000
_cell.length_c   1.000
_cell.angle_alpha   90.00
_cell.angle_beta   90.00
_cell.angle_gamma   90.00
#
_symmetry.space_group_name_H-M   'P 1'
#
loop_
_entity.id
_entity.type
_entity.pdbx_description
1 polymer ?
#
loop_
_entity_poly.entity_id
_entity_poly.type
_entity_poly.pdbx_seq_one_letter_code
_entity_poly.pdbx_strand_id
1 'polypeptide(L)'
;MTWDGHILWGSDMEFCAKEIKKSLIQWTRDWFDKNGKGCNAVIGISGGKDSSVSAALCVEALGKERVIGVLMPNGVQSDIADSRQLVEHLGIENVTINIADAVSAVHTQLKEADIEVSEQTKINLPPRIRMSVLYAVSQSMNGRVINTCNLSEDWVGYSTRYGDSAGDVSLLGKLTVQEVKALGHELGLPENLVDKTPSDGLCGSTDEQKLGFTYAVLDRYIREGICEDVSIRQRIDTLHRQNKFKLELIPTFEP
;
A
#
# COMPACT_ATOMS: atom_id res chain seq x y z
N MET A 1 6.10 -9.20 -21.82
CA MET A 1 5.20 -8.03 -21.74
C MET A 1 6.08 -6.83 -21.46
N THR A 2 6.41 -6.06 -22.47
CA THR A 2 7.21 -4.83 -22.37
C THR A 2 6.39 -3.77 -21.66
N TRP A 3 6.94 -3.24 -20.57
CA TRP A 3 6.36 -2.14 -19.80
C TRP A 3 6.68 -0.80 -20.50
N ASP A 4 6.06 -0.56 -21.64
CA ASP A 4 6.07 0.74 -22.30
C ASP A 4 4.88 1.55 -21.81
N GLY A 5 5.06 2.08 -20.66
CA GLY A 5 4.72 3.38 -20.07
C GLY A 5 3.32 3.98 -20.15
N HIS A 6 2.25 3.37 -20.58
CA HIS A 6 0.91 3.94 -20.45
C HIS A 6 -0.10 2.83 -20.24
N ILE A 7 -0.56 2.66 -19.00
CA ILE A 7 -1.76 1.89 -18.73
C ILE A 7 -2.94 2.84 -18.97
N LEU A 8 -3.28 2.98 -20.23
CA LEU A 8 -4.59 3.49 -20.61
C LEU A 8 -5.61 2.41 -20.19
N TRP A 9 -6.59 2.77 -19.38
CA TRP A 9 -7.91 2.17 -19.58
C TRP A 9 -8.14 2.33 -21.09
N GLY A 10 -8.47 1.24 -21.82
CA GLY A 10 -8.61 1.31 -23.28
C GLY A 10 -9.28 2.62 -23.66
N SER A 11 -8.85 3.26 -24.72
CA SER A 11 -9.09 4.65 -25.14
C SER A 11 -10.52 5.19 -25.00
N ASP A 12 -11.48 4.39 -24.52
CA ASP A 12 -12.90 4.70 -24.45
C ASP A 12 -13.56 4.36 -23.08
N MET A 13 -12.80 3.97 -22.03
CA MET A 13 -13.39 3.67 -20.71
C MET A 13 -13.05 4.75 -19.69
N GLU A 14 -14.02 5.59 -19.37
CA GLU A 14 -13.99 6.47 -18.20
C GLU A 14 -13.99 5.63 -16.91
N PHE A 15 -13.19 6.03 -15.91
CA PHE A 15 -13.16 5.34 -14.62
C PHE A 15 -14.53 5.42 -13.94
N CYS A 16 -15.13 4.26 -13.66
CA CYS A 16 -16.38 4.15 -12.94
C CYS A 16 -16.16 3.34 -11.65
N ALA A 17 -16.12 4.01 -10.50
CA ALA A 17 -15.84 3.39 -9.21
C ALA A 17 -16.76 2.19 -8.93
N LYS A 18 -18.04 2.28 -9.25
CA LYS A 18 -19.04 1.21 -9.06
C LYS A 18 -18.72 -0.05 -9.86
N GLU A 19 -18.34 0.10 -11.12
CA GLU A 19 -18.01 -1.05 -11.98
C GLU A 19 -16.64 -1.65 -11.61
N ILE A 20 -15.67 -0.80 -11.28
CA ILE A 20 -14.35 -1.25 -10.82
C ILE A 20 -14.49 -1.98 -9.48
N LYS A 21 -15.30 -1.48 -8.53
CA LYS A 21 -15.60 -2.17 -7.27
C LYS A 21 -16.10 -3.60 -7.52
N LYS A 22 -17.11 -3.76 -8.37
CA LYS A 22 -17.65 -5.08 -8.71
C LYS A 22 -16.60 -6.01 -9.30
N SER A 23 -15.82 -5.50 -10.25
CA SER A 23 -14.78 -6.28 -10.91
C SER A 23 -13.68 -6.70 -9.94
N LEU A 24 -13.24 -5.80 -9.04
CA LEU A 24 -12.25 -6.09 -8.02
C LEU A 24 -12.74 -7.13 -7.00
N ILE A 25 -13.99 -7.02 -6.56
CA ILE A 25 -14.60 -8.00 -5.65
C ILE A 25 -14.60 -9.38 -6.30
N GLN A 26 -15.04 -9.49 -7.55
CA GLN A 26 -15.06 -10.76 -8.25
C GLN A 26 -13.64 -11.30 -8.49
N TRP A 27 -12.73 -10.44 -8.94
CA TRP A 27 -11.33 -10.82 -9.15
C TRP A 27 -10.66 -11.30 -7.85
N THR A 28 -10.96 -10.67 -6.72
CA THR A 28 -10.43 -11.06 -5.41
C THR A 28 -10.95 -12.45 -5.01
N ARG A 29 -12.24 -12.74 -5.22
CA ARG A 29 -12.82 -14.08 -5.00
C ARG A 29 -12.12 -15.14 -5.83
N ASP A 30 -12.01 -14.90 -7.13
CA ASP A 30 -11.39 -15.83 -8.08
C ASP A 30 -9.91 -16.09 -7.74
N TRP A 31 -9.20 -15.02 -7.32
CA TRP A 31 -7.81 -15.15 -6.90
C TRP A 31 -7.68 -16.03 -5.65
N PHE A 32 -8.50 -15.81 -4.62
CA PHE A 32 -8.48 -16.62 -3.40
C PHE A 32 -8.92 -18.06 -3.66
N ASP A 33 -9.91 -18.29 -4.50
CA ASP A 33 -10.35 -19.64 -4.85
C ASP A 33 -9.23 -20.44 -5.53
N LYS A 34 -8.40 -19.78 -6.31
CA LYS A 34 -7.27 -20.40 -7.01
C LYS A 34 -6.02 -20.55 -6.15
N ASN A 35 -5.67 -19.53 -5.34
CA ASN A 35 -4.35 -19.41 -4.71
C ASN A 35 -4.40 -19.47 -3.17
N GLY A 36 -5.59 -19.46 -2.58
CA GLY A 36 -5.77 -19.40 -1.14
C GLY A 36 -7.14 -19.87 -0.71
N LYS A 37 -7.62 -21.00 -1.25
CA LYS A 37 -8.95 -21.53 -0.91
C LYS A 37 -9.07 -21.76 0.59
N GLY A 38 -10.03 -21.07 1.23
CA GLY A 38 -10.22 -21.11 2.67
C GLY A 38 -9.20 -20.32 3.49
N CYS A 39 -8.26 -19.60 2.86
CA CYS A 39 -7.34 -18.72 3.56
C CYS A 39 -8.01 -17.39 3.95
N ASN A 40 -7.48 -16.76 4.99
CA ASN A 40 -7.85 -15.41 5.41
C ASN A 40 -7.08 -14.35 4.60
N ALA A 41 -7.67 -13.19 4.38
CA ALA A 41 -6.97 -12.00 3.93
C ALA A 41 -6.33 -11.31 5.15
N VAL A 42 -5.01 -11.21 5.20
CA VAL A 42 -4.26 -10.57 6.29
C VAL A 42 -3.74 -9.23 5.82
N ILE A 43 -4.14 -8.15 6.50
CA ILE A 43 -3.93 -6.78 6.03
C ILE A 43 -3.31 -5.93 7.12
N GLY A 44 -2.22 -5.22 6.81
CA GLY A 44 -1.69 -4.17 7.67
C GLY A 44 -2.60 -2.96 7.68
N ILE A 45 -3.16 -2.61 8.84
CA ILE A 45 -4.10 -1.50 9.00
C ILE A 45 -3.36 -0.27 9.51
N SER A 46 -3.14 0.69 8.61
CA SER A 46 -2.50 1.97 8.93
C SER A 46 -3.50 3.09 9.31
N GLY A 47 -4.78 2.90 8.99
CA GLY A 47 -5.80 3.95 9.10
C GLY A 47 -5.77 4.97 7.94
N GLY A 48 -4.96 4.74 6.92
CA GLY A 48 -4.98 5.51 5.67
C GLY A 48 -5.91 4.90 4.62
N LYS A 49 -6.18 5.65 3.54
CA LYS A 49 -7.09 5.28 2.46
C LYS A 49 -6.83 3.89 1.86
N ASP A 50 -5.56 3.58 1.59
CA ASP A 50 -5.19 2.36 0.85
C ASP A 50 -5.47 1.10 1.65
N SER A 51 -5.05 1.06 2.92
CA SER A 51 -5.35 -0.06 3.81
C SER A 51 -6.85 -0.18 4.08
N SER A 52 -7.57 0.95 4.15
CA SER A 52 -9.02 0.99 4.36
C SER A 52 -9.78 0.41 3.17
N VAL A 53 -9.45 0.86 1.95
CA VAL A 53 -10.09 0.37 0.71
C VAL A 53 -9.76 -1.11 0.47
N SER A 54 -8.49 -1.51 0.68
CA SER A 54 -8.10 -2.92 0.54
C SER A 54 -8.86 -3.83 1.51
N ALA A 55 -9.00 -3.41 2.78
CA ALA A 55 -9.74 -4.18 3.78
C ALA A 55 -11.23 -4.28 3.44
N ALA A 56 -11.87 -3.17 3.06
CA ALA A 56 -13.27 -3.16 2.67
C ALA A 56 -13.56 -4.04 1.43
N LEU A 57 -12.69 -3.98 0.41
CA LEU A 57 -12.78 -4.86 -0.76
C LEU A 57 -12.67 -6.35 -0.37
N CYS A 58 -11.77 -6.69 0.55
CA CYS A 58 -11.64 -8.06 1.05
C CYS A 58 -12.88 -8.49 1.84
N VAL A 59 -13.49 -7.61 2.64
CA VAL A 59 -14.74 -7.89 3.36
C VAL A 59 -15.88 -8.15 2.37
N GLU A 60 -16.04 -7.32 1.35
CA GLU A 60 -17.06 -7.50 0.29
C GLU A 60 -16.82 -8.79 -0.53
N ALA A 61 -15.57 -9.18 -0.71
CA ALA A 61 -15.23 -10.35 -1.50
C ALA A 61 -15.37 -11.66 -0.70
N LEU A 62 -14.87 -11.70 0.54
CA LEU A 62 -14.66 -12.93 1.29
C LEU A 62 -15.57 -13.09 2.52
N GLY A 63 -16.21 -12.00 2.96
CA GLY A 63 -16.88 -11.91 4.25
C GLY A 63 -15.90 -11.49 5.36
N LYS A 64 -16.40 -10.75 6.36
CA LYS A 64 -15.60 -10.18 7.45
C LYS A 64 -14.90 -11.24 8.31
N GLU A 65 -15.45 -12.43 8.40
CA GLU A 65 -14.90 -13.57 9.15
C GLU A 65 -13.60 -14.12 8.55
N ARG A 66 -13.29 -13.73 7.31
CA ARG A 66 -12.08 -14.12 6.58
C ARG A 66 -11.10 -12.96 6.37
N VAL A 67 -11.29 -11.86 7.10
CA VAL A 67 -10.39 -10.69 7.01
C VAL A 67 -9.80 -10.40 8.38
N ILE A 68 -8.48 -10.35 8.46
CA ILE A 68 -7.72 -10.11 9.69
C ILE A 68 -6.94 -8.82 9.54
N GLY A 69 -7.26 -7.83 10.36
CA GLY A 69 -6.55 -6.57 10.46
C GLY A 69 -5.35 -6.67 11.42
N VAL A 70 -4.18 -6.26 10.98
CA VAL A 70 -2.98 -6.22 11.83
C VAL A 70 -2.54 -4.77 12.04
N LEU A 71 -2.69 -4.28 13.26
CA LEU A 71 -2.25 -2.94 13.66
C LEU A 71 -0.82 -3.04 14.18
N MET A 72 0.11 -2.31 13.56
CA MET A 72 1.54 -2.43 13.86
C MET A 72 2.17 -1.07 14.22
N PRO A 73 1.82 -0.49 15.38
CA PRO A 73 2.44 0.75 15.81
C PRO A 73 3.94 0.57 16.05
N ASN A 74 4.72 1.62 15.77
CA ASN A 74 6.13 1.69 16.14
C ASN A 74 6.26 2.61 17.38
N GLY A 75 6.10 2.04 18.57
CA GLY A 75 6.00 2.79 19.81
C GLY A 75 4.61 3.42 20.01
N VAL A 76 4.57 4.66 20.50
CA VAL A 76 3.34 5.44 20.64
C VAL A 76 3.03 6.11 19.31
N GLN A 77 1.89 5.78 18.74
CA GLN A 77 1.44 6.30 17.44
C GLN A 77 0.17 7.13 17.64
N SER A 78 0.20 8.41 17.28
CA SER A 78 -0.90 9.36 17.51
C SER A 78 -2.16 9.05 16.69
N ASP A 79 -2.01 8.43 15.53
CA ASP A 79 -3.10 8.13 14.58
C ASP A 79 -3.59 6.67 14.64
N ILE A 80 -3.21 5.91 15.66
CA ILE A 80 -3.70 4.54 15.87
C ILE A 80 -5.23 4.48 16.02
N ALA A 81 -5.86 5.60 16.39
CA ALA A 81 -7.32 5.73 16.49
C ALA A 81 -8.00 5.49 15.12
N ASP A 82 -7.42 5.96 14.03
CA ASP A 82 -7.93 5.78 12.67
C ASP A 82 -7.94 4.29 12.28
N SER A 83 -6.86 3.57 12.63
CA SER A 83 -6.77 2.13 12.41
C SER A 83 -7.84 1.36 13.20
N ARG A 84 -8.09 1.76 14.45
CA ARG A 84 -9.15 1.17 15.29
C ARG A 84 -10.54 1.47 14.76
N GLN A 85 -10.77 2.71 14.34
CA GLN A 85 -12.04 3.10 13.70
C GLN A 85 -12.35 2.22 12.49
N LEU A 86 -11.36 1.94 11.64
CA LEU A 86 -11.55 1.10 10.47
C LEU A 86 -11.95 -0.33 10.84
N VAL A 87 -11.21 -0.99 11.74
CA VAL A 87 -11.50 -2.38 12.10
C VAL A 87 -12.85 -2.52 12.80
N GLU A 88 -13.25 -1.51 13.59
CA GLU A 88 -14.57 -1.44 14.19
C GLU A 88 -15.67 -1.22 13.15
N HIS A 89 -15.47 -0.28 12.21
CA HIS A 89 -16.40 0.00 11.11
C HIS A 89 -16.67 -1.24 10.25
N LEU A 90 -15.63 -1.99 9.91
CA LEU A 90 -15.73 -3.21 9.11
C LEU A 90 -16.15 -4.44 9.93
N GLY A 91 -16.08 -4.39 11.25
CA GLY A 91 -16.39 -5.51 12.15
C GLY A 91 -15.49 -6.72 11.94
N ILE A 92 -14.22 -6.52 11.58
CA ILE A 92 -13.25 -7.57 11.31
C ILE A 92 -12.45 -7.97 12.56
N GLU A 93 -11.96 -9.22 12.58
CA GLU A 93 -10.97 -9.66 13.57
C GLU A 93 -9.69 -8.83 13.43
N ASN A 94 -9.08 -8.48 14.56
CA ASN A 94 -7.84 -7.72 14.52
C ASN A 94 -6.90 -8.06 15.67
N VAL A 95 -5.62 -7.83 15.42
CA VAL A 95 -4.55 -7.95 16.42
C VAL A 95 -3.66 -6.71 16.38
N THR A 96 -3.12 -6.33 17.55
CA THR A 96 -2.16 -5.22 17.64
C THR A 96 -0.80 -5.76 18.05
N ILE A 97 0.22 -5.53 17.24
CA ILE A 97 1.60 -5.95 17.47
C ILE A 97 2.51 -4.72 17.37
N ASN A 98 3.05 -4.27 18.51
CA ASN A 98 3.99 -3.15 18.51
C ASN A 98 5.35 -3.61 17.99
N ILE A 99 5.87 -2.93 16.96
CA ILE A 99 7.14 -3.29 16.32
C ILE A 99 8.36 -2.59 16.91
N ALA A 100 8.19 -1.70 17.89
CA ALA A 100 9.26 -0.83 18.41
C ALA A 100 10.46 -1.62 18.93
N ASP A 101 10.21 -2.70 19.68
CA ASP A 101 11.27 -3.52 20.24
C ASP A 101 12.08 -4.24 19.15
N ALA A 102 11.41 -4.73 18.10
CA ALA A 102 12.08 -5.37 16.97
C ALA A 102 12.94 -4.37 16.18
N VAL A 103 12.42 -3.16 15.93
CA VAL A 103 13.17 -2.08 15.27
C VAL A 103 14.37 -1.68 16.12
N SER A 104 14.17 -1.49 17.43
CA SER A 104 15.24 -1.13 18.39
C SER A 104 16.32 -2.20 18.47
N ALA A 105 15.94 -3.48 18.49
CA ALA A 105 16.89 -4.59 18.53
C ALA A 105 17.81 -4.59 17.31
N VAL A 106 17.26 -4.38 16.10
CA VAL A 106 18.08 -4.30 14.88
C VAL A 106 19.04 -3.10 14.94
N HIS A 107 18.56 -1.92 15.36
CA HIS A 107 19.43 -0.74 15.50
C HIS A 107 20.56 -0.98 16.51
N THR A 108 20.26 -1.65 17.64
CA THR A 108 21.27 -1.98 18.66
C THR A 108 22.34 -2.90 18.08
N GLN A 109 21.94 -3.96 17.37
CA GLN A 109 22.87 -4.90 16.77
C GLN A 109 23.75 -4.27 15.66
N LEU A 110 23.19 -3.36 14.86
CA LEU A 110 23.97 -2.59 13.89
C LEU A 110 25.04 -1.74 14.56
N LYS A 111 24.66 -1.06 15.66
CA LYS A 111 25.58 -0.23 16.44
C LYS A 111 26.69 -1.06 17.10
N GLU A 112 26.36 -2.24 17.66
CA GLU A 112 27.35 -3.17 18.24
C GLU A 112 28.32 -3.73 17.19
N ALA A 113 27.89 -3.79 15.93
CA ALA A 113 28.72 -4.17 14.78
C ALA A 113 29.46 -2.99 14.13
N ASP A 114 29.53 -1.84 14.79
CA ASP A 114 30.13 -0.59 14.28
C ASP A 114 29.55 -0.12 12.93
N ILE A 115 28.28 -0.43 12.66
CA ILE A 115 27.56 0.05 11.48
C ILE A 115 26.72 1.27 11.83
N GLU A 116 27.06 2.41 11.24
CA GLU A 116 26.29 3.64 11.40
C GLU A 116 24.92 3.53 10.71
N VAL A 117 23.86 3.80 11.46
CA VAL A 117 22.47 3.72 10.95
C VAL A 117 22.15 4.96 10.13
N SER A 118 22.07 4.81 8.81
CA SER A 118 21.71 5.89 7.89
C SER A 118 20.24 6.32 8.05
N GLU A 119 19.92 7.55 7.62
CA GLU A 119 18.53 8.03 7.59
C GLU A 119 17.62 7.13 6.75
N GLN A 120 18.14 6.62 5.62
CA GLN A 120 17.41 5.68 4.78
C GLN A 120 17.10 4.36 5.51
N THR A 121 17.98 3.89 6.37
CA THR A 121 17.74 2.72 7.22
C THR A 121 16.65 3.01 8.24
N LYS A 122 16.66 4.17 8.88
CA LYS A 122 15.62 4.56 9.86
C LYS A 122 14.22 4.59 9.23
N ILE A 123 14.12 5.05 7.97
CA ILE A 123 12.87 5.11 7.22
C ILE A 123 12.42 3.72 6.77
N ASN A 124 13.31 2.89 6.24
CA ASN A 124 12.94 1.65 5.56
C ASN A 124 12.91 0.41 6.47
N LEU A 125 13.52 0.45 7.65
CA LEU A 125 13.49 -0.68 8.58
C LEU A 125 12.10 -0.95 9.13
N PRO A 126 11.32 0.04 9.64
CA PRO A 126 9.99 -0.21 10.18
C PRO A 126 9.03 -0.88 9.17
N PRO A 127 8.88 -0.46 7.90
CA PRO A 127 8.05 -1.16 6.93
C PRO A 127 8.48 -2.63 6.71
N ARG A 128 9.78 -2.93 6.71
CA ARG A 128 10.27 -4.32 6.56
C ARG A 128 9.96 -5.18 7.78
N ILE A 129 10.08 -4.62 8.99
CA ILE A 129 9.66 -5.33 10.22
C ILE A 129 8.15 -5.57 10.20
N ARG A 130 7.34 -4.58 9.80
CA ARG A 130 5.89 -4.77 9.62
C ARG A 130 5.57 -5.91 8.66
N MET A 131 6.29 -6.00 7.54
CA MET A 131 6.07 -7.07 6.58
C MET A 131 6.42 -8.44 7.15
N SER A 132 7.52 -8.56 7.91
CA SER A 132 7.88 -9.80 8.61
C SER A 132 6.78 -10.21 9.60
N VAL A 133 6.20 -9.27 10.34
CA VAL A 133 5.08 -9.50 11.26
C VAL A 133 3.83 -9.95 10.50
N LEU A 134 3.48 -9.29 9.37
CA LEU A 134 2.32 -9.67 8.56
C LEU A 134 2.43 -11.11 8.05
N TYR A 135 3.58 -11.51 7.52
CA TYR A 135 3.79 -12.89 7.07
C TYR A 135 3.76 -13.89 8.23
N ALA A 136 4.29 -13.53 9.42
CA ALA A 136 4.21 -14.39 10.60
C ALA A 136 2.75 -14.61 11.04
N VAL A 137 1.92 -13.54 11.08
CA VAL A 137 0.49 -13.64 11.36
C VAL A 137 -0.22 -14.44 10.28
N SER A 138 0.05 -14.15 9.00
CA SER A 138 -0.56 -14.82 7.85
C SER A 138 -0.32 -16.34 7.90
N GLN A 139 0.91 -16.76 8.13
CA GLN A 139 1.24 -18.19 8.24
C GLN A 139 0.60 -18.85 9.46
N SER A 140 0.53 -18.15 10.59
CA SER A 140 -0.07 -18.69 11.83
C SER A 140 -1.60 -18.79 11.76
N MET A 141 -2.25 -17.96 10.94
CA MET A 141 -3.70 -17.86 10.83
C MET A 141 -4.23 -18.31 9.46
N ASN A 142 -3.52 -19.18 8.76
CA ASN A 142 -3.89 -19.67 7.43
C ASN A 142 -4.28 -18.53 6.47
N GLY A 143 -3.41 -17.55 6.29
CA GLY A 143 -3.70 -16.32 5.55
C GLY A 143 -2.91 -16.14 4.26
N ARG A 144 -3.26 -15.05 3.57
CA ARG A 144 -2.50 -14.43 2.47
C ARG A 144 -2.35 -12.94 2.76
N VAL A 145 -1.16 -12.42 2.59
CA VAL A 145 -0.87 -11.00 2.84
C VAL A 145 -1.38 -10.16 1.68
N ILE A 146 -2.22 -9.19 1.99
CA ILE A 146 -2.72 -8.21 1.02
C ILE A 146 -1.78 -7.03 0.96
N ASN A 147 -1.21 -6.77 -0.22
CA ASN A 147 -0.49 -5.54 -0.50
C ASN A 147 -1.47 -4.37 -0.63
N THR A 148 -1.11 -3.23 -0.08
CA THR A 148 -1.94 -2.02 -0.05
C THR A 148 -1.36 -0.85 -0.85
N CYS A 149 -0.25 -1.03 -1.58
CA CYS A 149 0.31 0.01 -2.44
C CYS A 149 -0.63 0.31 -3.61
N ASN A 150 -0.69 1.58 -4.01
CA ASN A 150 -1.41 2.02 -5.20
C ASN A 150 -0.45 2.38 -6.34
N LEU A 151 -0.98 2.57 -7.55
CA LEU A 151 -0.20 2.83 -8.75
C LEU A 151 0.62 4.13 -8.65
N SER A 152 0.06 5.19 -8.06
CA SER A 152 0.72 6.50 -8.01
C SER A 152 1.96 6.47 -7.11
N GLU A 153 1.85 5.82 -5.95
CA GLU A 153 2.99 5.62 -5.05
C GLU A 153 4.06 4.74 -5.69
N ASP A 154 3.66 3.65 -6.29
CA ASP A 154 4.55 2.73 -7.00
C ASP A 154 5.22 3.40 -8.20
N TRP A 155 4.50 4.26 -8.95
CA TRP A 155 5.03 4.96 -10.11
C TRP A 155 6.27 5.80 -9.78
N VAL A 156 6.23 6.51 -8.67
CA VAL A 156 7.34 7.36 -8.21
C VAL A 156 8.27 6.66 -7.21
N GLY A 157 8.00 5.38 -6.90
CA GLY A 157 8.79 4.57 -5.98
C GLY A 157 8.66 4.99 -4.53
N TYR A 158 7.52 5.55 -4.15
CA TYR A 158 7.21 5.95 -2.78
C TYR A 158 6.75 4.74 -1.95
N SER A 159 7.52 3.69 -2.01
CA SER A 159 7.33 2.44 -1.28
C SER A 159 8.66 1.80 -0.92
N THR A 160 8.70 1.02 0.13
CA THR A 160 9.90 0.30 0.58
C THR A 160 9.91 -1.10 -0.01
N ARG A 161 10.90 -1.39 -0.89
CA ARG A 161 11.07 -2.74 -1.45
C ARG A 161 11.22 -3.78 -0.35
N TYR A 162 10.42 -4.86 -0.42
CA TYR A 162 10.32 -5.92 0.60
C TYR A 162 9.81 -5.43 1.97
N GLY A 163 9.27 -4.23 2.02
CA GLY A 163 8.48 -3.71 3.13
C GLY A 163 7.01 -3.62 2.70
N ASP A 164 6.46 -2.40 2.72
CA ASP A 164 5.09 -2.14 2.29
C ASP A 164 4.79 -2.52 0.83
N SER A 165 5.81 -2.57 -0.05
CA SER A 165 5.65 -3.06 -1.43
C SER A 165 5.46 -4.58 -1.54
N ALA A 166 5.65 -5.36 -0.47
CA ALA A 166 5.47 -6.81 -0.50
C ALA A 166 4.02 -7.23 -0.23
N GLY A 167 3.67 -8.43 -0.65
CA GLY A 167 2.37 -9.05 -0.46
C GLY A 167 2.20 -10.27 -1.36
N ASP A 168 1.18 -11.06 -1.11
CA ASP A 168 0.82 -12.22 -1.95
C ASP A 168 -0.09 -11.81 -3.10
N VAL A 169 -0.86 -10.72 -2.91
CA VAL A 169 -1.80 -10.16 -3.89
C VAL A 169 -1.94 -8.65 -3.67
N SER A 170 -2.05 -7.89 -4.75
CA SER A 170 -2.25 -6.45 -4.74
C SER A 170 -3.56 -6.09 -5.43
N LEU A 171 -4.49 -5.47 -4.69
CA LEU A 171 -5.78 -5.06 -5.22
C LEU A 171 -5.70 -3.68 -5.87
N LEU A 172 -4.86 -2.80 -5.34
CA LEU A 172 -4.80 -1.39 -5.72
C LEU A 172 -3.64 -1.03 -6.66
N GLY A 173 -2.73 -1.97 -6.96
CA GLY A 173 -1.49 -1.71 -7.69
C GLY A 173 -1.66 -1.19 -9.13
N LYS A 174 -2.89 -1.14 -9.66
CA LYS A 174 -3.23 -0.54 -10.96
C LYS A 174 -4.16 0.67 -10.86
N LEU A 175 -4.47 1.11 -9.64
CA LEU A 175 -5.33 2.24 -9.37
C LEU A 175 -4.54 3.43 -8.85
N THR A 176 -4.84 4.61 -9.36
CA THR A 176 -4.25 5.87 -8.89
C THR A 176 -4.84 6.29 -7.55
N VAL A 177 -4.22 7.26 -6.88
CA VAL A 177 -4.71 7.80 -5.59
C VAL A 177 -6.14 8.30 -5.70
N GLN A 178 -6.48 9.04 -6.79
CA GLN A 178 -7.85 9.56 -6.96
C GLN A 178 -8.86 8.43 -7.19
N GLU A 179 -8.49 7.40 -7.92
CA GLU A 179 -9.33 6.22 -8.16
C GLU A 179 -9.55 5.42 -6.87
N VAL A 180 -8.51 5.28 -6.02
CA VAL A 180 -8.63 4.63 -4.71
C VAL A 180 -9.58 5.43 -3.79
N LYS A 181 -9.48 6.77 -3.77
CA LYS A 181 -10.42 7.62 -3.02
C LYS A 181 -11.86 7.43 -3.50
N ALA A 182 -12.09 7.46 -4.81
CA ALA A 182 -13.42 7.24 -5.37
C ALA A 182 -13.99 5.85 -5.00
N LEU A 183 -13.15 4.81 -4.98
CA LEU A 183 -13.55 3.49 -4.48
C LEU A 183 -13.86 3.51 -2.98
N GLY A 184 -13.12 4.25 -2.17
CA GLY A 184 -13.37 4.39 -0.74
C GLY A 184 -14.75 4.97 -0.45
N HIS A 185 -15.13 6.02 -1.18
CA HIS A 185 -16.47 6.60 -1.10
C HIS A 185 -17.56 5.63 -1.58
N GLU A 186 -17.33 4.91 -2.70
CA GLU A 186 -18.27 3.90 -3.22
C GLU A 186 -18.44 2.70 -2.28
N LEU A 187 -17.43 2.40 -1.45
CA LEU A 187 -17.48 1.36 -0.41
C LEU A 187 -18.14 1.85 0.88
N GLY A 188 -18.49 3.14 0.99
CA GLY A 188 -19.11 3.72 2.17
C GLY A 188 -18.17 3.87 3.37
N LEU A 189 -16.88 3.97 3.12
CA LEU A 189 -15.88 4.19 4.17
C LEU A 189 -15.99 5.61 4.78
N PRO A 190 -15.67 5.80 6.06
CA PRO A 190 -15.64 7.11 6.69
C PRO A 190 -14.74 8.11 5.93
N GLU A 191 -15.23 9.31 5.67
CA GLU A 191 -14.52 10.35 4.91
C GLU A 191 -13.13 10.67 5.48
N ASN A 192 -13.00 10.73 6.81
CA ASN A 192 -11.72 10.99 7.47
C ASN A 192 -10.65 9.91 7.20
N LEU A 193 -11.03 8.69 6.84
CA LEU A 193 -10.11 7.62 6.45
C LEU A 193 -9.76 7.68 4.95
N VAL A 194 -10.73 8.08 4.12
CA VAL A 194 -10.57 8.16 2.66
C VAL A 194 -9.83 9.43 2.24
N ASP A 195 -10.19 10.57 2.83
CA ASP A 195 -9.68 11.89 2.43
C ASP A 195 -8.52 12.39 3.29
N LYS A 196 -8.09 11.58 4.28
CA LYS A 196 -6.89 11.89 5.08
C LYS A 196 -5.71 12.19 4.15
N THR A 197 -5.05 13.30 4.39
CA THR A 197 -3.83 13.66 3.64
C THR A 197 -2.75 12.61 3.89
N PRO A 198 -2.19 11.99 2.84
CA PRO A 198 -1.14 11.00 2.99
C PRO A 198 0.07 11.58 3.71
N SER A 199 0.52 10.89 4.76
CA SER A 199 1.74 11.23 5.49
C SER A 199 2.38 9.95 6.01
N ASP A 200 3.71 9.95 6.09
CA ASP A 200 4.46 8.81 6.65
C ASP A 200 4.39 8.72 8.19
N GLY A 201 3.73 9.69 8.84
CA GLY A 201 3.62 9.76 10.30
C GLY A 201 4.94 10.04 11.05
N LEU A 202 6.05 10.25 10.33
CA LEU A 202 7.39 10.33 10.92
C LEU A 202 7.92 11.77 11.05
N CYS A 203 7.61 12.66 10.11
CA CYS A 203 8.27 13.97 10.00
C CYS A 203 7.32 15.17 9.98
N GLY A 204 6.00 14.99 10.13
CA GLY A 204 5.02 16.09 10.04
C GLY A 204 4.86 16.70 8.64
N SER A 205 5.60 16.23 7.63
CA SER A 205 5.47 16.64 6.23
C SER A 205 4.57 15.66 5.48
N THR A 206 3.77 16.17 4.55
CA THR A 206 2.96 15.33 3.66
C THR A 206 3.82 14.71 2.55
N ASP A 207 3.33 13.61 1.96
CA ASP A 207 3.99 12.97 0.83
C ASP A 207 4.16 13.94 -0.35
N GLU A 208 3.12 14.72 -0.66
CA GLU A 208 3.14 15.72 -1.72
C GLU A 208 4.20 16.82 -1.50
N GLN A 209 4.42 17.23 -0.24
CA GLN A 209 5.50 18.17 0.08
C GLN A 209 6.88 17.59 -0.21
N LYS A 210 7.09 16.30 0.07
CA LYS A 210 8.36 15.61 -0.22
C LYS A 210 8.56 15.35 -1.70
N LEU A 211 7.49 14.98 -2.41
CA LEU A 211 7.50 14.77 -3.85
C LEU A 211 7.69 16.08 -4.63
N GLY A 212 7.12 17.18 -4.14
CA GLY A 212 7.14 18.50 -4.79
C GLY A 212 6.07 18.67 -5.87
N PHE A 213 5.06 17.78 -5.89
CA PHE A 213 3.87 17.83 -6.72
C PHE A 213 2.72 17.09 -6.05
N THR A 214 1.49 17.34 -6.49
CA THR A 214 0.29 16.69 -5.94
C THR A 214 0.02 15.36 -6.63
N TYR A 215 -0.66 14.44 -5.92
CA TYR A 215 -1.13 13.21 -6.54
C TYR A 215 -2.12 13.46 -7.68
N ALA A 216 -2.90 14.52 -7.65
CA ALA A 216 -3.79 14.89 -8.76
C ALA A 216 -3.02 15.16 -10.07
N VAL A 217 -1.88 15.85 -9.98
CA VAL A 217 -0.99 16.08 -11.14
C VAL A 217 -0.35 14.77 -11.60
N LEU A 218 0.12 13.96 -10.68
CA LEU A 218 0.72 12.66 -10.99
C LEU A 218 -0.28 11.72 -11.66
N ASP A 219 -1.48 11.59 -11.11
CA ASP A 219 -2.53 10.70 -11.61
C ASP A 219 -2.96 11.08 -13.03
N ARG A 220 -3.12 12.38 -13.29
CA ARG A 220 -3.39 12.89 -14.64
C ARG A 220 -2.24 12.56 -15.60
N TYR A 221 -1.00 12.72 -15.16
CA TYR A 221 0.15 12.35 -15.97
C TYR A 221 0.20 10.84 -16.27
N ILE A 222 -0.08 9.99 -15.28
CA ILE A 222 -0.13 8.54 -15.46
C ILE A 222 -1.23 8.12 -16.44
N ARG A 223 -2.42 8.74 -16.35
CA ARG A 223 -3.60 8.33 -17.14
C ARG A 223 -3.65 8.97 -18.53
N GLU A 224 -3.29 10.24 -18.63
CA GLU A 224 -3.49 11.06 -19.84
C GLU A 224 -2.17 11.45 -20.53
N GLY A 225 -1.02 11.26 -19.85
CA GLY A 225 0.26 11.78 -20.33
C GLY A 225 0.40 13.30 -20.22
N ILE A 226 -0.52 13.95 -19.50
CA ILE A 226 -0.60 15.41 -19.43
C ILE A 226 0.00 15.93 -18.12
N CYS A 227 1.06 16.72 -18.22
CA CYS A 227 1.64 17.50 -17.14
C CYS A 227 2.14 18.83 -17.74
N GLU A 228 1.48 19.94 -17.39
CA GLU A 228 1.75 21.26 -17.98
C GLU A 228 3.09 21.85 -17.54
N ASP A 229 3.48 21.60 -16.27
CA ASP A 229 4.77 22.01 -15.74
C ASP A 229 5.86 21.04 -16.16
N VAL A 230 6.78 21.54 -17.00
CA VAL A 230 7.90 20.74 -17.54
C VAL A 230 8.83 20.25 -16.43
N SER A 231 9.04 21.04 -15.37
CA SER A 231 9.92 20.69 -14.27
C SER A 231 9.34 19.56 -13.41
N ILE A 232 8.04 19.61 -13.15
CA ILE A 232 7.30 18.55 -12.45
C ILE A 232 7.32 17.26 -13.28
N ARG A 233 7.04 17.35 -14.59
CA ARG A 233 7.11 16.19 -15.50
C ARG A 233 8.48 15.53 -15.47
N GLN A 234 9.55 16.29 -15.63
CA GLN A 234 10.91 15.78 -15.59
C GLN A 234 11.25 15.11 -14.25
N ARG A 235 10.72 15.67 -13.14
CA ARG A 235 10.88 15.08 -11.81
C ARG A 235 10.14 13.75 -11.69
N ILE A 236 8.88 13.66 -12.15
CA ILE A 236 8.10 12.42 -12.17
C ILE A 236 8.83 11.35 -12.99
N ASP A 237 9.27 11.67 -14.21
CA ASP A 237 10.00 10.74 -15.09
C ASP A 237 11.29 10.24 -14.46
N THR A 238 12.00 11.13 -13.76
CA THR A 238 13.24 10.78 -13.07
C THR A 238 12.98 9.83 -11.90
N LEU A 239 11.99 10.12 -11.06
CA LEU A 239 11.58 9.24 -9.95
C LEU A 239 11.13 7.88 -10.48
N HIS A 240 10.28 7.86 -11.50
CA HIS A 240 9.82 6.61 -12.13
C HIS A 240 11.00 5.75 -12.60
N ARG A 241 11.89 6.32 -13.43
CA ARG A 241 13.05 5.62 -13.96
C ARG A 241 13.98 5.08 -12.87
N GLN A 242 14.25 5.89 -11.83
CA GLN A 242 15.14 5.50 -10.74
C GLN A 242 14.57 4.40 -9.85
N ASN A 243 13.25 4.33 -9.73
CA ASN A 243 12.57 3.42 -8.82
C ASN A 243 11.91 2.21 -9.51
N LYS A 244 11.87 2.17 -10.84
CA LYS A 244 11.25 1.08 -11.62
C LYS A 244 11.72 -0.31 -11.16
N PHE A 245 12.99 -0.45 -10.81
CA PHE A 245 13.56 -1.72 -10.34
C PHE A 245 12.89 -2.28 -9.08
N LYS A 246 12.20 -1.42 -8.28
CA LYS A 246 11.48 -1.86 -7.07
C LYS A 246 10.26 -2.71 -7.41
N LEU A 247 9.68 -2.49 -8.60
CA LEU A 247 8.46 -3.12 -9.09
C LEU A 247 8.76 -4.36 -9.94
N GLU A 248 10.02 -4.56 -10.28
CA GLU A 248 10.45 -5.68 -11.12
C GLU A 248 10.77 -6.91 -10.24
N LEU A 249 10.53 -8.08 -10.80
CA LEU A 249 11.00 -9.32 -10.20
C LEU A 249 12.52 -9.27 -10.01
N ILE A 250 13.03 -10.06 -9.07
CA ILE A 250 14.47 -10.19 -8.89
C ILE A 250 15.07 -10.68 -10.21
N PRO A 251 15.98 -9.90 -10.86
CA PRO A 251 16.59 -10.32 -12.11
C PRO A 251 17.43 -11.58 -11.87
N THR A 252 17.31 -12.53 -12.78
CA THR A 252 18.07 -13.78 -12.78
C THR A 252 19.04 -13.76 -13.95
N PHE A 253 20.21 -14.35 -13.75
CA PHE A 253 21.15 -14.57 -14.84
C PHE A 253 20.60 -15.67 -15.75
N GLU A 254 20.53 -15.38 -17.02
CA GLU A 254 20.23 -16.37 -18.08
C GLU A 254 21.56 -16.72 -18.76
N PRO A 255 22.00 -18.00 -18.69
CA PRO A 255 23.27 -18.45 -19.26
C PRO A 255 23.25 -18.48 -20.78
#